data_d8fd8d6f3feca95703a7cc699f55263e
#
_entry.id   d8fd8d6f3feca95703a7cc699f55263e
#
_cell.length_a   1.000
_cell.length_b   1.000
_cell.length_c   1.000
_cell.angle_alpha   90.00
_cell.angle_beta   90.00
_cell.angle_gamma   90.00
#
_symmetry.space_group_name_H-M   'P 1'
#
loop_
_entity.id
_entity.type
_entity.pdbx_description
1 polymer ?
#
loop_
_entity_poly.entity_id
_entity_poly.type
_entity_poly.pdbx_seq_one_letter_code
_entity_poly.pdbx_strand_id
1 'polypeptide(L)'
;MLILTEDGIIVARDKWGRTPIIIGKKDGAYAATSESSSLPNLDFEIDKYVGPGEILRMRADGLEQLRKPNEKMQICSFLWVYYGFPVSCYEGKNVEEVRFMSGYKMGQTDESEVDCACGIPDSGVGMALGYAEGKGIPYHRAIAKYTPTWPRSFTPSNQNMRSLVAKMKLIPNRAMLQGKRLLFCDDSIVRGTQLRDNVNILYDYGAKEVHMRIACPPLIYGCPFIGFTSSKGDMELITRRIIKEIEGDENAKLDKYATTDSPEYKELVERIRARFGLTSL
;
A
#
# COMPACT_ATOMS: atom_id res chain seq x y z
N MET A 1 -16.46 -1.41 14.14
CA MET A 1 -17.84 -0.83 14.19
C MET A 1 -17.95 0.01 15.44
N LEU A 2 -18.52 1.20 15.35
CA LEU A 2 -18.82 2.06 16.48
C LEU A 2 -20.32 2.35 16.46
N ILE A 3 -21.02 2.15 17.59
CA ILE A 3 -22.46 2.35 17.71
C ILE A 3 -22.72 3.24 18.92
N LEU A 4 -23.32 4.40 18.70
CA LEU A 4 -23.77 5.28 19.77
C LEU A 4 -25.07 4.73 20.37
N THR A 5 -25.13 4.61 21.69
CA THR A 5 -26.27 4.19 22.48
C THR A 5 -26.57 5.19 23.59
N GLU A 6 -27.67 5.04 24.30
CA GLU A 6 -27.99 5.87 25.47
C GLU A 6 -26.96 5.70 26.59
N ASP A 7 -26.37 4.51 26.72
CA ASP A 7 -25.42 4.16 27.77
C ASP A 7 -23.94 4.34 27.39
N GLY A 8 -23.63 4.95 26.25
CA GLY A 8 -22.27 5.15 25.76
C GLY A 8 -22.06 4.63 24.34
N ILE A 9 -20.80 4.41 23.95
CA ILE A 9 -20.43 3.95 22.63
C ILE A 9 -20.04 2.47 22.70
N ILE A 10 -20.71 1.62 21.91
CA ILE A 10 -20.27 0.25 21.71
C ILE A 10 -19.18 0.24 20.65
N VAL A 11 -18.04 -0.30 21.02
CA VAL A 11 -16.87 -0.47 20.15
C VAL A 11 -16.68 -1.96 19.88
N ALA A 12 -16.77 -2.38 18.62
CA ALA A 12 -16.66 -3.79 18.24
C ALA A 12 -15.70 -3.97 17.07
N ARG A 13 -14.68 -4.80 17.24
CA ARG A 13 -13.75 -5.21 16.18
C ARG A 13 -14.25 -6.50 15.54
N ASP A 14 -13.94 -6.69 14.25
CA ASP A 14 -14.32 -7.91 13.53
C ASP A 14 -13.66 -9.16 14.13
N LYS A 15 -14.23 -10.34 13.84
CA LYS A 15 -13.84 -11.64 14.41
C LYS A 15 -12.34 -11.93 14.29
N TRP A 16 -11.71 -11.47 13.21
CA TRP A 16 -10.30 -11.73 12.92
C TRP A 16 -9.39 -10.56 13.25
N GLY A 17 -9.94 -9.40 13.61
CA GLY A 17 -9.16 -8.20 13.85
C GLY A 17 -8.51 -7.63 12.58
N ARG A 18 -9.13 -7.81 11.41
CA ARG A 18 -8.60 -7.37 10.12
C ARG A 18 -8.24 -5.90 10.09
N THR A 19 -9.13 -5.05 10.59
CA THR A 19 -8.92 -3.61 10.69
C THR A 19 -8.79 -3.24 12.16
N PRO A 20 -7.75 -2.51 12.56
CA PRO A 20 -7.57 -2.10 13.94
C PRO A 20 -8.66 -1.12 14.39
N ILE A 21 -8.94 -1.16 15.68
CA ILE A 21 -9.64 -0.13 16.43
C ILE A 21 -8.77 0.19 17.64
N ILE A 22 -8.47 1.46 17.83
CA ILE A 22 -7.60 1.95 18.87
C ILE A 22 -8.42 2.82 19.82
N ILE A 23 -8.26 2.60 21.10
CA ILE A 23 -8.85 3.44 22.16
C ILE A 23 -7.80 4.42 22.64
N GLY A 24 -8.17 5.68 22.66
CA GLY A 24 -7.42 6.75 23.29
C GLY A 24 -8.07 7.20 24.58
N LYS A 25 -7.26 7.67 25.51
CA LYS A 25 -7.69 8.18 26.81
C LYS A 25 -7.06 9.54 27.09
N LYS A 26 -7.83 10.44 27.67
CA LYS A 26 -7.38 11.64 28.35
C LYS A 26 -8.28 11.94 29.54
N ASP A 27 -7.95 12.93 30.37
CA ASP A 27 -8.78 13.27 31.53
C ASP A 27 -10.25 13.49 31.17
N GLY A 28 -11.12 12.66 31.79
CA GLY A 28 -12.57 12.73 31.63
C GLY A 28 -13.10 12.31 30.26
N ALA A 29 -12.26 11.69 29.37
CA ALA A 29 -12.70 11.31 28.05
C ALA A 29 -11.99 10.08 27.48
N TYR A 30 -12.74 9.32 26.68
CA TYR A 30 -12.23 8.25 25.81
C TYR A 30 -12.58 8.53 24.35
N ALA A 31 -11.73 8.08 23.44
CA ALA A 31 -11.98 8.13 22.01
C ALA A 31 -11.71 6.77 21.36
N ALA A 32 -12.41 6.44 20.29
CA ALA A 32 -12.16 5.24 19.50
C ALA A 32 -11.97 5.62 18.03
N THR A 33 -10.93 5.08 17.41
CA THR A 33 -10.57 5.36 16.01
C THR A 33 -9.97 4.12 15.34
N SER A 34 -10.01 4.09 14.00
CA SER A 34 -9.24 3.13 13.21
C SER A 34 -7.87 3.67 12.77
N GLU A 35 -7.60 4.95 13.05
CA GLU A 35 -6.37 5.64 12.65
C GLU A 35 -5.68 6.24 13.89
N SER A 36 -4.56 5.62 14.29
CA SER A 36 -3.89 5.97 15.56
C SER A 36 -3.34 7.38 15.60
N SER A 37 -2.92 7.94 14.46
CA SER A 37 -2.36 9.30 14.40
C SER A 37 -3.33 10.40 14.79
N SER A 38 -4.64 10.12 14.73
CA SER A 38 -5.66 11.07 15.15
C SER A 38 -5.70 11.30 16.66
N LEU A 39 -5.26 10.34 17.46
CA LEU A 39 -5.30 10.41 18.92
C LEU A 39 -4.34 11.45 19.48
N PRO A 40 -3.02 11.41 19.19
CA PRO A 40 -2.08 12.45 19.66
C PRO A 40 -2.44 13.85 19.17
N ASN A 41 -2.99 13.98 17.94
CA ASN A 41 -3.42 15.27 17.40
C ASN A 41 -4.58 15.92 18.20
N LEU A 42 -5.25 15.14 19.03
CA LEU A 42 -6.36 15.58 19.88
C LEU A 42 -6.03 15.43 21.38
N ASP A 43 -4.75 15.32 21.71
CA ASP A 43 -4.22 15.17 23.07
C ASP A 43 -4.73 13.91 23.80
N PHE A 44 -4.97 12.83 23.05
CA PHE A 44 -5.23 11.51 23.63
C PHE A 44 -3.99 10.66 23.62
N GLU A 45 -3.74 9.95 24.70
CA GLU A 45 -2.78 8.85 24.75
C GLU A 45 -3.43 7.56 24.26
N ILE A 46 -2.65 6.68 23.62
CA ILE A 46 -3.13 5.35 23.21
C ILE A 46 -3.26 4.49 24.48
N ASP A 47 -4.49 4.11 24.80
CA ASP A 47 -4.79 3.26 25.95
C ASP A 47 -4.80 1.78 25.58
N LYS A 48 -5.42 1.43 24.44
CA LYS A 48 -5.63 0.03 24.08
C LYS A 48 -5.85 -0.16 22.57
N TYR A 49 -5.31 -1.26 22.02
CA TYR A 49 -5.77 -1.85 20.77
C TYR A 49 -6.87 -2.86 21.06
N VAL A 50 -8.06 -2.66 20.51
CA VAL A 50 -9.19 -3.59 20.67
C VAL A 50 -8.85 -4.92 19.98
N GLY A 51 -8.96 -6.03 20.70
CA GLY A 51 -8.59 -7.35 20.18
C GLY A 51 -9.56 -7.91 19.13
N PRO A 52 -9.19 -9.00 18.41
CA PRO A 52 -10.05 -9.59 17.39
C PRO A 52 -11.35 -10.11 18.00
N GLY A 53 -12.50 -9.65 17.47
CA GLY A 53 -13.83 -10.01 17.97
C GLY A 53 -14.18 -9.42 19.34
N GLU A 54 -13.34 -8.59 19.93
CA GLU A 54 -13.61 -7.92 21.20
C GLU A 54 -14.72 -6.88 21.04
N ILE A 55 -15.55 -6.77 22.08
CA ILE A 55 -16.61 -5.76 22.18
C ILE A 55 -16.46 -5.04 23.51
N LEU A 56 -16.40 -3.72 23.44
CA LEU A 56 -16.31 -2.83 24.59
C LEU A 56 -17.51 -1.88 24.61
N ARG A 57 -17.96 -1.49 25.81
CA ARG A 57 -18.75 -0.29 26.01
C ARG A 57 -17.85 0.80 26.55
N MET A 58 -17.81 1.93 25.86
CA MET A 58 -16.98 3.07 26.20
C MET A 58 -17.85 4.20 26.71
N ARG A 59 -17.53 4.68 27.91
CA ARG A 59 -18.13 5.85 28.57
C ARG A 59 -17.05 6.85 28.92
N ALA A 60 -17.43 8.04 29.35
CA ALA A 60 -16.46 9.05 29.77
C ALA A 60 -15.64 8.63 31.02
N ASP A 61 -16.21 7.81 31.86
CA ASP A 61 -15.64 7.32 33.12
C ASP A 61 -14.88 5.97 32.99
N GLY A 62 -15.01 5.27 31.88
CA GLY A 62 -14.32 3.98 31.71
C GLY A 62 -14.74 3.12 30.53
N LEU A 63 -14.07 1.97 30.48
CA LEU A 63 -14.30 0.90 29.49
C LEU A 63 -14.86 -0.34 30.20
N GLU A 64 -15.97 -0.85 29.69
CA GLU A 64 -16.57 -2.11 30.10
C GLU A 64 -16.37 -3.16 29.00
N GLN A 65 -15.76 -4.29 29.31
CA GLN A 65 -15.59 -5.39 28.35
C GLN A 65 -16.86 -6.24 28.28
N LEU A 66 -17.58 -6.14 27.18
CA LEU A 66 -18.80 -6.94 26.93
C LEU A 66 -18.47 -8.31 26.35
N ARG A 67 -17.40 -8.41 25.57
CA ARG A 67 -16.91 -9.66 24.99
C ARG A 67 -15.38 -9.66 24.96
N LYS A 68 -14.77 -10.74 25.42
CA LYS A 68 -13.32 -10.97 25.37
C LYS A 68 -12.84 -11.14 23.93
N PRO A 69 -11.57 -10.78 23.63
CA PRO A 69 -10.98 -11.02 22.31
C PRO A 69 -10.82 -12.51 22.04
N ASN A 70 -10.82 -12.86 20.77
CA ASN A 70 -10.44 -14.18 20.30
C ASN A 70 -8.91 -14.35 20.34
N GLU A 71 -8.44 -15.59 20.37
CA GLU A 71 -7.00 -15.91 20.40
C GLU A 71 -6.27 -15.61 19.07
N LYS A 72 -6.96 -15.82 17.94
CA LYS A 72 -6.38 -15.66 16.61
C LYS A 72 -6.68 -14.29 16.01
N MET A 73 -5.63 -13.65 15.52
CA MET A 73 -5.71 -12.41 14.76
C MET A 73 -5.23 -12.65 13.31
N GLN A 74 -5.97 -12.06 12.34
CA GLN A 74 -5.59 -12.01 10.92
C GLN A 74 -5.69 -10.57 10.44
N ILE A 75 -4.80 -9.74 10.97
CA ILE A 75 -4.72 -8.33 10.58
C ILE A 75 -4.28 -8.20 9.11
N CYS A 76 -4.82 -7.20 8.42
CA CYS A 76 -4.48 -6.97 7.03
C CYS A 76 -3.12 -6.26 6.90
N SER A 77 -2.13 -6.91 6.27
CA SER A 77 -0.79 -6.33 6.04
C SER A 77 -0.81 -5.06 5.17
N PHE A 78 -1.85 -4.87 4.35
CA PHE A 78 -2.05 -3.65 3.56
C PHE A 78 -2.21 -2.38 4.40
N LEU A 79 -2.52 -2.50 5.69
CA LEU A 79 -2.50 -1.38 6.62
C LEU A 79 -1.14 -0.69 6.63
N TRP A 80 -0.04 -1.45 6.69
CA TRP A 80 1.31 -0.89 6.66
C TRP A 80 1.78 -0.57 5.24
N VAL A 81 1.51 -1.45 4.30
CA VAL A 81 2.04 -1.32 2.94
C VAL A 81 1.41 -0.16 2.18
N TYR A 82 0.10 0.05 2.31
CA TYR A 82 -0.64 1.01 1.48
C TYR A 82 -1.51 2.00 2.25
N TYR A 83 -2.42 1.52 3.13
CA TYR A 83 -3.44 2.40 3.72
C TYR A 83 -2.91 3.34 4.78
N GLY A 84 -2.05 2.84 5.66
CA GLY A 84 -1.65 3.53 6.87
C GLY A 84 -0.98 4.86 6.58
N PHE A 85 -1.32 5.84 7.38
CA PHE A 85 -0.60 7.10 7.37
C PHE A 85 0.80 6.88 7.96
N PRO A 86 1.88 7.51 7.46
CA PRO A 86 3.26 7.19 7.86
C PRO A 86 3.52 7.24 9.36
N VAL A 87 2.91 8.19 10.06
CA VAL A 87 3.10 8.35 11.53
C VAL A 87 2.20 7.44 12.37
N SER A 88 1.34 6.65 11.74
CA SER A 88 0.40 5.76 12.43
C SER A 88 1.06 4.48 12.91
N CYS A 89 0.51 3.95 13.99
CA CYS A 89 0.88 2.64 14.55
C CYS A 89 -0.33 1.72 14.58
N TYR A 90 -0.15 0.49 14.15
CA TYR A 90 -1.14 -0.57 14.29
C TYR A 90 -0.52 -1.74 15.06
N GLU A 91 -1.18 -2.19 16.11
CA GLU A 91 -0.67 -3.23 17.02
C GLU A 91 0.77 -2.95 17.49
N GLY A 92 1.08 -1.69 17.77
CA GLY A 92 2.40 -1.25 18.23
C GLY A 92 3.49 -1.20 17.15
N LYS A 93 3.14 -1.37 15.86
CA LYS A 93 4.09 -1.28 14.73
C LYS A 93 3.82 -0.03 13.91
N ASN A 94 4.83 0.85 13.80
CA ASN A 94 4.74 2.08 13.02
C ASN A 94 4.74 1.77 11.51
N VAL A 95 3.94 2.52 10.75
CA VAL A 95 3.78 2.32 9.30
C VAL A 95 5.07 2.64 8.54
N GLU A 96 5.69 3.78 8.82
CA GLU A 96 6.90 4.19 8.11
C GLU A 96 8.09 3.28 8.41
N GLU A 97 8.23 2.84 9.68
CA GLU A 97 9.25 1.87 10.08
C GLU A 97 9.12 0.55 9.31
N VAL A 98 7.89 0.02 9.17
CA VAL A 98 7.65 -1.21 8.42
C VAL A 98 8.00 -1.04 6.93
N ARG A 99 7.61 0.08 6.32
CA ARG A 99 7.96 0.40 4.93
C ARG A 99 9.48 0.51 4.74
N PHE A 100 10.12 1.26 5.62
CA PHE A 100 11.58 1.44 5.62
C PHE A 100 12.30 0.08 5.73
N MET A 101 11.95 -0.73 6.72
CA MET A 101 12.59 -2.04 6.93
C MET A 101 12.34 -3.02 5.79
N SER A 102 11.17 -2.95 5.15
CA SER A 102 10.89 -3.73 3.93
C SER A 102 11.87 -3.34 2.80
N GLY A 103 12.01 -2.04 2.55
CA GLY A 103 12.96 -1.54 1.56
C GLY A 103 14.41 -1.86 1.90
N TYR A 104 14.81 -1.68 3.15
CA TYR A 104 16.16 -1.97 3.62
C TYR A 104 16.59 -3.42 3.33
N LYS A 105 15.74 -4.37 3.67
CA LYS A 105 15.97 -5.79 3.39
C LYS A 105 16.08 -6.07 1.88
N MET A 106 15.21 -5.47 1.07
CA MET A 106 15.29 -5.61 -0.38
C MET A 106 16.61 -5.02 -0.93
N GLY A 107 17.00 -3.84 -0.46
CA GLY A 107 18.25 -3.20 -0.86
C GLY A 107 19.51 -4.02 -0.56
N GLN A 108 19.51 -4.74 0.57
CA GLN A 108 20.63 -5.60 0.95
C GLN A 108 20.84 -6.82 0.03
N THR A 109 19.77 -7.33 -0.58
CA THR A 109 19.81 -8.56 -1.39
C THR A 109 19.71 -8.32 -2.89
N ASP A 110 19.35 -7.11 -3.31
CA ASP A 110 19.19 -6.78 -4.73
C ASP A 110 20.55 -6.57 -5.41
N GLU A 111 20.79 -7.32 -6.48
CA GLU A 111 22.03 -7.25 -7.28
C GLU A 111 21.95 -6.25 -8.43
N SER A 112 20.81 -5.61 -8.67
CA SER A 112 20.64 -4.65 -9.77
C SER A 112 21.62 -3.48 -9.66
N GLU A 113 22.27 -3.13 -10.76
CA GLU A 113 23.13 -1.96 -10.85
C GLU A 113 22.31 -0.71 -11.14
N VAL A 114 22.08 0.11 -10.11
CA VAL A 114 21.27 1.32 -10.18
C VAL A 114 22.00 2.51 -9.56
N ASP A 115 21.73 3.70 -10.06
CA ASP A 115 22.42 4.91 -9.63
C ASP A 115 21.75 5.57 -8.41
N CYS A 116 20.46 5.37 -8.24
CA CYS A 116 19.71 5.86 -7.08
C CYS A 116 18.36 5.16 -6.91
N ALA A 117 17.84 5.20 -5.69
CA ALA A 117 16.49 4.78 -5.36
C ALA A 117 15.52 5.96 -5.36
N CYS A 118 14.26 5.69 -5.73
CA CYS A 118 13.18 6.66 -5.83
C CYS A 118 11.88 6.01 -5.30
N GLY A 119 11.03 6.78 -4.64
CA GLY A 119 9.72 6.29 -4.20
C GLY A 119 8.59 6.82 -5.06
N ILE A 120 7.61 5.98 -5.38
CA ILE A 120 6.34 6.47 -5.91
C ILE A 120 5.57 7.11 -4.74
N PRO A 121 5.26 8.42 -4.82
CA PRO A 121 4.59 9.11 -3.71
C PRO A 121 3.14 8.63 -3.53
N ASP A 122 2.66 8.42 -2.29
CA ASP A 122 3.37 8.63 -1.03
C ASP A 122 3.87 7.27 -0.43
N SER A 123 3.22 6.16 -0.76
CA SER A 123 3.42 4.83 -0.15
C SER A 123 4.82 4.23 -0.38
N GLY A 124 5.39 4.47 -1.58
CA GLY A 124 6.71 3.96 -1.92
C GLY A 124 7.89 4.73 -1.33
N VAL A 125 7.66 5.90 -0.70
CA VAL A 125 8.76 6.77 -0.22
C VAL A 125 9.55 6.12 0.91
N GLY A 126 8.89 5.66 1.97
CA GLY A 126 9.55 5.01 3.10
C GLY A 126 10.33 3.76 2.69
N MET A 127 9.74 2.96 1.79
CA MET A 127 10.41 1.78 1.24
C MET A 127 11.65 2.15 0.41
N ALA A 128 11.58 3.21 -0.40
CA ALA A 128 12.71 3.66 -1.21
C ALA A 128 13.83 4.25 -0.36
N LEU A 129 13.53 4.92 0.73
CA LEU A 129 14.53 5.38 1.71
C LEU A 129 15.26 4.20 2.34
N GLY A 130 14.51 3.20 2.81
CA GLY A 130 15.10 1.97 3.34
C GLY A 130 15.92 1.21 2.29
N TYR A 131 15.44 1.11 1.05
CA TYR A 131 16.17 0.46 -0.03
C TYR A 131 17.50 1.18 -0.33
N ALA A 132 17.48 2.51 -0.40
CA ALA A 132 18.66 3.31 -0.63
C ALA A 132 19.73 3.06 0.43
N GLU A 133 19.34 3.03 1.70
CA GLU A 133 20.24 2.74 2.81
C GLU A 133 20.75 1.29 2.78
N GLY A 134 19.88 0.31 2.58
CA GLY A 134 20.25 -1.11 2.51
C GLY A 134 21.20 -1.45 1.35
N LYS A 135 21.09 -0.74 0.22
CA LYS A 135 21.91 -0.89 -0.96
C LYS A 135 23.20 -0.03 -0.91
N GLY A 136 23.24 1.01 -0.08
CA GLY A 136 24.34 1.97 -0.02
C GLY A 136 24.36 2.95 -1.20
N ILE A 137 23.20 3.35 -1.73
CA ILE A 137 23.04 4.29 -2.84
C ILE A 137 22.20 5.51 -2.41
N PRO A 138 22.27 6.65 -3.13
CA PRO A 138 21.48 7.81 -2.77
C PRO A 138 19.98 7.61 -3.05
N TYR A 139 19.12 8.23 -2.24
CA TYR A 139 17.71 8.44 -2.54
C TYR A 139 17.53 9.74 -3.33
N HIS A 140 16.78 9.69 -4.43
CA HIS A 140 16.42 10.88 -5.21
C HIS A 140 14.90 11.03 -5.33
N ARG A 141 14.40 12.25 -5.16
CA ARG A 141 13.00 12.57 -5.42
C ARG A 141 12.78 12.82 -6.91
N ALA A 142 12.80 11.75 -7.69
CA ALA A 142 12.66 11.79 -9.14
C ALA A 142 11.22 12.07 -9.61
N ILE A 143 10.22 11.83 -8.73
CA ILE A 143 8.81 12.16 -8.95
C ILE A 143 8.29 12.93 -7.75
N ALA A 144 7.52 13.98 -8.00
CA ALA A 144 6.79 14.74 -7.00
C ALA A 144 5.28 14.64 -7.23
N LYS A 145 4.52 14.48 -6.15
CA LYS A 145 3.06 14.53 -6.21
C LYS A 145 2.58 15.97 -6.19
N TYR A 146 1.69 16.31 -7.11
CA TYR A 146 1.04 17.60 -7.12
C TYR A 146 -0.18 17.57 -6.21
N THR A 147 -0.07 18.18 -5.04
CA THR A 147 -1.08 18.13 -3.98
C THR A 147 -2.14 19.25 -4.01
N PRO A 148 -1.92 20.44 -4.64
CA PRO A 148 -2.78 21.61 -4.39
C PRO A 148 -4.20 21.54 -4.93
N THR A 149 -4.56 20.67 -5.88
CA THR A 149 -5.76 20.93 -6.67
C THR A 149 -6.82 19.84 -6.79
N TRP A 150 -6.60 18.58 -6.30
CA TRP A 150 -7.59 17.54 -6.55
C TRP A 150 -7.78 16.58 -5.37
N PRO A 151 -8.86 16.72 -4.58
CA PRO A 151 -9.29 15.66 -3.68
C PRO A 151 -9.63 14.40 -4.47
N ARG A 152 -9.40 13.23 -3.90
CA ARG A 152 -9.61 11.89 -4.51
C ARG A 152 -11.00 11.68 -5.14
N SER A 153 -11.97 12.50 -4.78
CA SER A 153 -13.38 12.38 -5.19
C SER A 153 -13.74 12.97 -6.56
N PHE A 154 -12.86 13.74 -7.18
CA PHE A 154 -13.10 14.28 -8.52
C PHE A 154 -12.47 13.41 -9.59
N THR A 155 -13.16 12.35 -9.99
CA THR A 155 -12.84 11.63 -11.21
C THR A 155 -13.67 12.23 -12.34
N PRO A 156 -13.06 12.94 -13.32
CA PRO A 156 -13.79 13.47 -14.46
C PRO A 156 -14.48 12.35 -15.24
N SER A 157 -15.66 12.60 -15.76
CA SER A 157 -16.43 11.63 -16.55
C SER A 157 -15.80 11.30 -17.91
N ASN A 158 -14.92 12.18 -18.41
CA ASN A 158 -14.29 12.06 -19.74
C ASN A 158 -12.90 11.41 -19.63
N GLN A 159 -12.60 10.42 -20.51
CA GLN A 159 -11.35 9.68 -20.54
C GLN A 159 -10.11 10.57 -20.77
N ASN A 160 -10.22 11.58 -21.64
CA ASN A 160 -9.12 12.51 -21.91
C ASN A 160 -8.76 13.36 -20.68
N MET A 161 -9.77 13.79 -19.93
CA MET A 161 -9.56 14.49 -18.65
C MET A 161 -8.97 13.59 -17.57
N ARG A 162 -9.33 12.30 -17.54
CA ARG A 162 -8.72 11.34 -16.61
C ARG A 162 -7.23 11.15 -16.90
N SER A 163 -6.84 11.04 -18.17
CA SER A 163 -5.44 10.93 -18.59
C SER A 163 -4.65 12.18 -18.24
N LEU A 164 -5.25 13.37 -18.44
CA LEU A 164 -4.63 14.64 -18.08
C LEU A 164 -4.44 14.76 -16.56
N VAL A 165 -5.48 14.46 -15.77
CA VAL A 165 -5.41 14.49 -14.31
C VAL A 165 -4.38 13.47 -13.77
N ALA A 166 -4.29 12.29 -14.38
CA ALA A 166 -3.27 11.29 -14.01
C ALA A 166 -1.85 11.82 -14.27
N LYS A 167 -1.61 12.46 -15.41
CA LYS A 167 -0.32 13.11 -15.73
C LYS A 167 0.01 14.27 -14.81
N MET A 168 -1.00 15.02 -14.34
CA MET A 168 -0.80 16.14 -13.42
C MET A 168 -0.53 15.71 -11.97
N LYS A 169 -0.86 14.48 -11.59
CA LYS A 169 -0.68 14.00 -10.21
C LYS A 169 0.77 13.69 -9.86
N LEU A 170 1.52 13.15 -10.81
CA LEU A 170 2.89 12.74 -10.63
C LEU A 170 3.77 13.50 -11.62
N ILE A 171 4.55 14.44 -11.11
CA ILE A 171 5.41 15.30 -11.92
C ILE A 171 6.84 14.78 -11.87
N PRO A 172 7.41 14.29 -12.99
CA PRO A 172 8.79 13.86 -13.06
C PRO A 172 9.76 15.05 -12.98
N ASN A 173 10.86 14.85 -12.25
CA ASN A 173 11.94 15.82 -12.13
C ASN A 173 13.06 15.47 -13.11
N ARG A 174 13.12 16.15 -14.24
CA ARG A 174 14.11 15.88 -15.31
C ARG A 174 15.55 15.89 -14.84
N ALA A 175 15.91 16.84 -13.98
CA ALA A 175 17.29 16.94 -13.45
C ALA A 175 17.69 15.70 -12.62
N MET A 176 16.73 15.01 -12.01
CA MET A 176 16.96 13.80 -11.23
C MET A 176 16.90 12.51 -12.06
N LEU A 177 16.28 12.56 -13.24
CA LEU A 177 16.04 11.40 -14.10
C LEU A 177 17.07 11.20 -15.19
N GLN A 178 17.48 12.31 -15.83
CA GLN A 178 18.24 12.27 -17.09
C GLN A 178 19.55 11.48 -16.99
N GLY A 179 19.70 10.48 -17.86
CA GLY A 179 20.89 9.64 -18.00
C GLY A 179 21.11 8.63 -16.89
N LYS A 180 20.17 8.48 -15.93
CA LYS A 180 20.33 7.61 -14.76
C LYS A 180 19.61 6.28 -14.90
N ARG A 181 20.18 5.26 -14.25
CA ARG A 181 19.54 3.98 -13.95
C ARG A 181 18.80 4.13 -12.62
N LEU A 182 17.49 4.12 -12.66
CA LEU A 182 16.62 4.46 -11.53
C LEU A 182 15.90 3.24 -11.00
N LEU A 183 15.89 3.05 -9.69
CA LEU A 183 15.03 2.06 -9.05
C LEU A 183 13.88 2.77 -8.33
N PHE A 184 12.66 2.41 -8.69
CA PHE A 184 11.46 2.88 -8.03
C PHE A 184 10.89 1.83 -7.08
N CYS A 185 10.54 2.26 -5.88
CA CYS A 185 9.75 1.47 -4.94
C CYS A 185 8.29 1.89 -4.97
N ASP A 186 7.39 0.89 -4.93
CA ASP A 186 5.94 1.11 -4.84
C ASP A 186 5.28 0.04 -3.97
N ASP A 187 4.03 0.24 -3.58
CA ASP A 187 3.29 -0.67 -2.70
C ASP A 187 2.79 -1.93 -3.42
N SER A 188 2.16 -1.79 -4.59
CA SER A 188 1.49 -2.89 -5.28
C SER A 188 1.25 -2.63 -6.76
N ILE A 189 1.18 -3.69 -7.55
CA ILE A 189 0.73 -3.65 -8.94
C ILE A 189 -0.67 -4.29 -9.03
N VAL A 190 -1.69 -3.47 -9.35
CA VAL A 190 -3.08 -3.94 -9.45
C VAL A 190 -3.50 -4.08 -10.92
N ARG A 191 -3.82 -2.97 -11.59
CA ARG A 191 -4.32 -2.94 -12.98
C ARG A 191 -3.21 -2.72 -14.01
N GLY A 192 -2.17 -2.04 -13.63
CA GLY A 192 -0.98 -1.77 -14.43
C GLY A 192 -1.12 -0.69 -15.52
N THR A 193 -2.31 -0.19 -15.83
CA THR A 193 -2.48 0.83 -16.88
C THR A 193 -1.77 2.12 -16.56
N GLN A 194 -1.91 2.64 -15.34
CA GLN A 194 -1.23 3.87 -14.91
C GLN A 194 0.29 3.68 -14.81
N LEU A 195 0.73 2.49 -14.38
CA LEU A 195 2.16 2.20 -14.24
C LEU A 195 2.88 2.25 -15.57
N ARG A 196 2.31 1.65 -16.63
CA ARG A 196 2.89 1.69 -17.98
C ARG A 196 3.06 3.12 -18.48
N ASP A 197 2.03 3.94 -18.33
CA ASP A 197 2.08 5.35 -18.76
C ASP A 197 3.15 6.11 -17.97
N ASN A 198 3.26 5.87 -16.66
CA ASN A 198 4.27 6.49 -15.83
C ASN A 198 5.69 6.05 -16.24
N VAL A 199 5.92 4.77 -16.53
CA VAL A 199 7.22 4.27 -16.97
C VAL A 199 7.63 4.91 -18.30
N ASN A 200 6.72 5.01 -19.26
CA ASN A 200 6.99 5.69 -20.53
C ASN A 200 7.40 7.16 -20.31
N ILE A 201 6.69 7.87 -19.43
CA ILE A 201 7.03 9.27 -19.09
C ILE A 201 8.46 9.36 -18.51
N LEU A 202 8.89 8.39 -17.68
CA LEU A 202 10.26 8.40 -17.14
C LEU A 202 11.32 8.29 -18.25
N TYR A 203 11.10 7.42 -19.22
CA TYR A 203 11.99 7.32 -20.40
C TYR A 203 11.96 8.58 -21.27
N ASP A 204 10.79 9.19 -21.49
CA ASP A 204 10.65 10.45 -22.22
C ASP A 204 11.39 11.61 -21.54
N TYR A 205 11.52 11.55 -20.21
CA TYR A 205 12.30 12.51 -19.43
C TYR A 205 13.79 12.16 -19.34
N GLY A 206 14.22 11.09 -20.03
CA GLY A 206 15.63 10.74 -20.23
C GLY A 206 16.20 9.74 -19.24
N ALA A 207 15.38 8.98 -18.52
CA ALA A 207 15.85 7.85 -17.73
C ALA A 207 16.57 6.85 -18.65
N LYS A 208 17.73 6.33 -18.22
CA LYS A 208 18.49 5.31 -18.96
C LYS A 208 17.87 3.94 -18.74
N GLU A 209 17.54 3.62 -17.51
CA GLU A 209 16.93 2.36 -17.09
C GLU A 209 15.91 2.64 -15.98
N VAL A 210 14.82 1.86 -15.98
CA VAL A 210 13.77 1.93 -14.96
C VAL A 210 13.58 0.55 -14.36
N HIS A 211 13.97 0.41 -13.11
CA HIS A 211 13.79 -0.79 -12.29
C HIS A 211 12.68 -0.54 -11.27
N MET A 212 11.97 -1.58 -10.86
CA MET A 212 10.96 -1.45 -9.78
C MET A 212 11.13 -2.55 -8.74
N ARG A 213 10.78 -2.21 -7.49
CA ARG A 213 10.60 -3.15 -6.40
C ARG A 213 9.30 -2.85 -5.70
N ILE A 214 8.49 -3.88 -5.55
CA ILE A 214 7.11 -3.79 -5.07
C ILE A 214 7.01 -4.47 -3.71
N ALA A 215 6.40 -3.80 -2.74
CA ALA A 215 6.27 -4.31 -1.37
C ALA A 215 5.38 -5.56 -1.28
N CYS A 216 4.38 -5.66 -2.16
CA CYS A 216 3.49 -6.81 -2.22
C CYS A 216 3.85 -7.76 -3.35
N PRO A 217 3.70 -9.07 -3.17
CA PRO A 217 3.74 -10.02 -4.29
C PRO A 217 2.64 -9.71 -5.30
N PRO A 218 2.70 -10.26 -6.54
CA PRO A 218 1.64 -10.12 -7.52
C PRO A 218 0.27 -10.51 -6.95
N LEU A 219 -0.71 -9.62 -7.09
CA LEU A 219 -2.06 -9.84 -6.57
C LEU A 219 -2.82 -10.84 -7.45
N ILE A 220 -2.96 -12.08 -6.98
CA ILE A 220 -3.63 -13.16 -7.71
C ILE A 220 -5.14 -13.18 -7.44
N TYR A 221 -5.55 -12.80 -6.23
CA TYR A 221 -6.95 -12.84 -5.80
C TYR A 221 -7.49 -11.43 -5.55
N GLY A 222 -8.75 -11.20 -5.94
CA GLY A 222 -9.48 -10.00 -5.55
C GLY A 222 -9.74 -9.98 -4.05
N CYS A 223 -9.77 -8.79 -3.46
CA CYS A 223 -10.09 -8.62 -2.05
C CYS A 223 -11.53 -8.14 -1.88
N PRO A 224 -12.39 -8.86 -1.13
CA PRO A 224 -13.78 -8.44 -0.92
C PRO A 224 -13.91 -7.21 -0.02
N PHE A 225 -12.87 -6.86 0.73
CA PHE A 225 -12.87 -5.73 1.68
C PHE A 225 -12.24 -4.46 1.12
N ILE A 226 -11.31 -4.62 0.16
CA ILE A 226 -10.60 -3.51 -0.47
C ILE A 226 -11.08 -3.40 -1.90
N GLY A 227 -11.59 -2.24 -2.30
CA GLY A 227 -12.19 -2.01 -3.59
C GLY A 227 -11.26 -2.08 -4.83
N PHE A 228 -10.20 -2.89 -4.81
CA PHE A 228 -9.33 -3.06 -5.98
C PHE A 228 -10.09 -3.63 -7.18
N THR A 229 -11.07 -4.51 -6.92
CA THR A 229 -11.83 -5.23 -7.93
C THR A 229 -13.34 -5.12 -7.74
N SER A 230 -13.80 -4.30 -6.80
CA SER A 230 -15.18 -4.31 -6.27
C SER A 230 -16.30 -4.12 -7.28
N SER A 231 -16.02 -3.69 -8.51
CA SER A 231 -17.07 -3.43 -9.51
C SER A 231 -16.96 -4.24 -10.81
N LYS A 232 -15.85 -4.96 -11.07
CA LYS A 232 -15.58 -5.50 -12.41
C LYS A 232 -14.97 -6.91 -12.47
N GLY A 233 -14.84 -7.59 -11.33
CA GLY A 233 -14.30 -8.96 -11.26
C GLY A 233 -12.77 -9.04 -11.30
N ASP A 234 -12.25 -10.26 -11.20
CA ASP A 234 -10.82 -10.56 -11.08
C ASP A 234 -10.00 -10.18 -12.32
N MET A 235 -10.63 -10.04 -13.48
CA MET A 235 -9.98 -9.59 -14.73
C MET A 235 -9.50 -8.12 -14.69
N GLU A 236 -9.83 -7.37 -13.65
CA GLU A 236 -9.19 -6.07 -13.39
C GLU A 236 -7.73 -6.23 -12.93
N LEU A 237 -7.37 -7.37 -12.35
CA LEU A 237 -5.99 -7.67 -11.98
C LEU A 237 -5.15 -7.97 -13.22
N ILE A 238 -3.99 -7.32 -13.33
CA ILE A 238 -3.04 -7.57 -14.43
C ILE A 238 -2.59 -9.04 -14.45
N THR A 239 -2.43 -9.64 -13.28
CA THR A 239 -2.06 -11.03 -13.09
C THR A 239 -3.05 -11.98 -13.75
N ARG A 240 -4.35 -11.79 -13.50
CA ARG A 240 -5.42 -12.62 -14.10
C ARG A 240 -5.48 -12.50 -15.62
N ARG A 241 -5.24 -11.30 -16.15
CA ARG A 241 -5.16 -11.09 -17.60
C ARG A 241 -3.99 -11.83 -18.21
N ILE A 242 -2.82 -11.79 -17.57
CA ILE A 242 -1.63 -12.49 -18.02
C ILE A 242 -1.80 -14.01 -17.91
N ILE A 243 -2.37 -14.51 -16.81
CA ILE A 243 -2.68 -15.93 -16.64
C ILE A 243 -3.61 -16.43 -17.77
N LYS A 244 -4.64 -15.66 -18.09
CA LYS A 244 -5.53 -15.98 -19.22
C LYS A 244 -4.80 -16.00 -20.56
N GLU A 245 -3.85 -15.11 -20.78
CA GLU A 245 -3.04 -15.12 -22.01
C GLU A 245 -2.11 -16.33 -22.11
N ILE A 246 -1.58 -16.82 -20.97
CA ILE A 246 -0.68 -17.98 -20.93
C ILE A 246 -1.47 -19.29 -21.01
N GLU A 247 -2.52 -19.42 -20.20
CA GLU A 247 -3.21 -20.70 -19.96
C GLU A 247 -4.54 -20.82 -20.74
N GLY A 248 -5.05 -19.71 -21.30
CA GLY A 248 -6.38 -19.66 -21.92
C GLY A 248 -7.53 -19.46 -20.91
N ASP A 249 -7.30 -19.66 -19.62
CA ASP A 249 -8.25 -19.50 -18.52
C ASP A 249 -7.63 -18.69 -17.40
N GLU A 250 -8.31 -17.63 -16.97
CA GLU A 250 -7.85 -16.74 -15.88
C GLU A 250 -7.81 -17.42 -14.51
N ASN A 251 -8.42 -18.58 -14.34
CA ASN A 251 -8.46 -19.34 -13.09
C ASN A 251 -7.48 -20.52 -13.06
N ALA A 252 -6.74 -20.74 -14.14
CA ALA A 252 -5.82 -21.86 -14.22
C ALA A 252 -4.61 -21.70 -13.28
N LYS A 253 -4.23 -22.78 -12.62
CA LYS A 253 -2.99 -22.93 -11.84
C LYS A 253 -2.72 -21.81 -10.81
N LEU A 254 -3.75 -21.17 -10.25
CA LEU A 254 -3.60 -19.99 -9.37
C LEU A 254 -2.64 -20.22 -8.22
N ASP A 255 -2.68 -21.38 -7.56
CA ASP A 255 -1.80 -21.71 -6.45
C ASP A 255 -0.31 -21.72 -6.87
N LYS A 256 -0.02 -22.15 -8.11
CA LYS A 256 1.35 -22.10 -8.64
C LYS A 256 1.79 -20.67 -8.91
N TYR A 257 0.91 -19.85 -9.49
CA TYR A 257 1.18 -18.43 -9.70
C TYR A 257 1.27 -17.64 -8.39
N ALA A 258 0.69 -18.12 -7.31
CA ALA A 258 0.79 -17.53 -5.96
C ALA A 258 2.00 -18.04 -5.16
N THR A 259 2.67 -19.11 -5.62
CA THR A 259 3.81 -19.70 -4.94
C THR A 259 5.10 -19.05 -5.41
N THR A 260 5.77 -18.33 -4.51
CA THR A 260 7.07 -17.71 -4.75
C THR A 260 8.06 -18.75 -5.27
N ASP A 261 8.89 -18.37 -6.23
CA ASP A 261 9.92 -19.21 -6.88
C ASP A 261 9.42 -20.34 -7.80
N SER A 262 8.12 -20.55 -7.93
CA SER A 262 7.61 -21.46 -8.95
C SER A 262 7.96 -20.95 -10.37
N PRO A 263 8.09 -21.82 -11.37
CA PRO A 263 8.27 -21.40 -12.77
C PRO A 263 7.16 -20.47 -13.24
N GLU A 264 5.92 -20.77 -12.87
CA GLU A 264 4.74 -19.99 -13.23
C GLU A 264 4.77 -18.58 -12.59
N TYR A 265 5.20 -18.47 -11.34
CA TYR A 265 5.38 -17.16 -10.67
C TYR A 265 6.45 -16.33 -11.39
N LYS A 266 7.60 -16.92 -11.71
CA LYS A 266 8.69 -16.24 -12.41
C LYS A 266 8.28 -15.78 -13.81
N GLU A 267 7.55 -16.62 -14.56
CA GLU A 267 7.00 -16.24 -15.85
C GLU A 267 6.00 -15.09 -15.72
N LEU A 268 5.11 -15.13 -14.74
CA LEU A 268 4.16 -14.05 -14.47
C LEU A 268 4.87 -12.71 -14.23
N VAL A 269 5.86 -12.70 -13.34
CA VAL A 269 6.65 -11.48 -13.02
C VAL A 269 7.36 -10.96 -14.26
N GLU A 270 7.98 -11.84 -15.04
CA GLU A 270 8.67 -11.47 -16.29
C GLU A 270 7.69 -10.89 -17.34
N ARG A 271 6.49 -11.45 -17.46
CA ARG A 271 5.44 -10.92 -18.35
C ARG A 271 4.95 -9.54 -17.89
N ILE A 272 4.82 -9.33 -16.57
CA ILE A 272 4.50 -8.02 -16.00
C ILE A 272 5.61 -7.03 -16.32
N ARG A 273 6.87 -7.39 -16.04
CA ARG A 273 8.05 -6.58 -16.33
C ARG A 273 8.07 -6.12 -17.79
N ALA A 274 7.98 -7.07 -18.72
CA ALA A 274 8.02 -6.81 -20.17
C ALA A 274 6.86 -5.91 -20.62
N ARG A 275 5.65 -6.15 -20.09
CA ARG A 275 4.45 -5.36 -20.43
C ARG A 275 4.58 -3.89 -20.04
N PHE A 276 5.32 -3.58 -18.99
CA PHE A 276 5.53 -2.22 -18.52
C PHE A 276 6.81 -1.58 -19.06
N GLY A 277 7.64 -2.33 -19.80
CA GLY A 277 8.90 -1.82 -20.32
C GLY A 277 9.94 -1.56 -19.23
N LEU A 278 9.86 -2.30 -18.11
CA LEU A 278 10.82 -2.18 -17.01
C LEU A 278 12.11 -2.91 -17.35
N THR A 279 13.24 -2.39 -16.86
CA THR A 279 14.55 -3.07 -16.95
C THR A 279 14.57 -4.29 -16.03
N SER A 280 14.07 -4.17 -14.79
CA SER A 280 13.84 -5.29 -13.87
C SER A 280 12.64 -5.05 -12.94
N LEU A 281 12.07 -6.13 -12.42
CA LEU A 281 10.96 -6.12 -11.47
C LEU A 281 11.24 -7.13 -10.37
#